data_36f474981ab770cc5bc1b53f1dfc095f
#
_entry.id   36f474981ab770cc5bc1b53f1dfc095f
#
_cell.length_a   1.000
_cell.length_b   1.000
_cell.length_c   1.000
_cell.angle_alpha   90.00
_cell.angle_beta   90.00
_cell.angle_gamma   90.00
#
_symmetry.space_group_name_H-M   'P 1'
#
loop_
_entity.id
_entity.type
_entity.pdbx_description
1 polymer ?
#
loop_
_entity_poly.entity_id
_entity_poly.type
_entity_poly.pdbx_seq_one_letter_code
_entity_poly.pdbx_strand_id
1 'polypeptide(L)'
;KVIDVTEIECLYSENKGTYIHTLDNRDYLIDSSLEVVEAELDPKDFFRISRKYIIPLQSVKEIQLYSNSRLKISLPTYKADEVIVARERVSDFKEWLG
;
A
#
# COMPACT_ATOMS: atom_id res chain seq x y z
N LYS A 1 9.19 7.82 16.92
CA LYS A 1 8.78 6.43 17.13
C LYS A 1 9.43 5.51 16.08
N VAL A 2 9.88 4.36 16.54
CA VAL A 2 10.40 3.33 15.65
C VAL A 2 9.25 2.41 15.27
N ILE A 3 9.03 2.23 13.95
CA ILE A 3 7.95 1.39 13.44
C ILE A 3 8.56 0.15 12.81
N ASP A 4 8.17 -1.02 13.32
CA ASP A 4 8.59 -2.29 12.74
C ASP A 4 7.80 -2.54 11.45
N VAL A 5 8.45 -3.15 10.45
CA VAL A 5 7.78 -3.43 9.18
C VAL A 5 6.53 -4.31 9.35
N THR A 6 6.52 -5.15 10.39
CA THR A 6 5.34 -6.00 10.67
C THR A 6 4.14 -5.20 11.17
N GLU A 7 4.35 -3.95 11.60
CA GLU A 7 3.26 -3.08 12.06
C GLU A 7 2.61 -2.30 10.91
N ILE A 8 3.19 -2.34 9.72
CA ILE A 8 2.73 -1.53 8.59
C ILE A 8 1.51 -2.17 7.93
N GLU A 9 0.43 -1.41 7.85
CA GLU A 9 -0.75 -1.81 7.09
C GLU A 9 -0.67 -1.33 5.65
N CYS A 10 -0.23 -0.09 5.45
CA CYS A 10 0.06 0.43 4.12
C CYS A 10 0.91 1.69 4.23
N LEU A 11 1.50 2.08 3.11
CA LEU A 11 2.18 3.38 3.00
C LEU A 11 1.50 4.15 1.87
N TYR A 12 1.35 5.45 2.05
CA TYR A 12 0.68 6.25 1.05
C TYR A 12 1.25 7.67 0.97
N SER A 13 1.03 8.31 -0.18
CA SER A 13 1.40 9.70 -0.35
C SER A 13 0.14 10.56 -0.37
N GLU A 14 0.22 11.74 0.24
CA GLU A 14 -0.89 12.68 0.27
C GLU A 14 -0.35 14.07 0.52
N ASN A 15 -0.79 15.05 -0.29
CA ASN A 15 -0.36 16.45 -0.15
C ASN A 15 1.16 16.58 -0.04
N LYS A 16 1.88 15.85 -0.89
CA LYS A 16 3.35 15.85 -0.95
C LYS A 16 4.03 15.22 0.27
N GLY A 17 3.25 14.66 1.18
CA GLY A 17 3.79 13.92 2.32
C GLY A 17 3.74 12.42 2.06
N THR A 18 4.57 11.68 2.77
CA THR A 18 4.56 10.22 2.75
C THR A 18 4.23 9.74 4.15
N TYR A 19 3.29 8.81 4.24
CA TYR A 19 2.76 8.35 5.52
C TYR A 19 2.83 6.84 5.64
N ILE A 20 3.04 6.38 6.86
CA ILE A 20 2.86 4.97 7.21
C ILE A 20 1.57 4.86 8.01
N HIS A 21 0.66 4.00 7.55
CA HIS A 21 -0.55 3.66 8.30
C HIS A 21 -0.31 2.32 8.98
N THR A 22 -0.46 2.28 10.29
CA THR A 22 -0.16 1.08 11.07
C THR A 22 -1.40 0.27 11.39
N LEU A 23 -1.20 -1.00 11.75
CA LEU A 23 -2.29 -1.92 12.04
C LEU A 23 -3.15 -1.47 13.22
N ASP A 24 -2.62 -0.62 14.10
CA ASP A 24 -3.39 -0.02 15.19
C ASP A 24 -4.09 1.27 14.78
N ASN A 25 -4.24 1.46 13.46
CA ASN A 25 -5.03 2.56 12.88
C ASN A 25 -4.47 3.95 13.17
N ARG A 26 -3.16 4.10 13.05
CA ARG A 26 -2.48 5.38 13.23
C ARG A 26 -1.69 5.74 11.99
N ASP A 27 -1.49 7.04 11.77
CA ASP A 27 -0.74 7.55 10.63
C ASP A 27 0.49 8.30 11.11
N TYR A 28 1.63 8.02 10.47
CA TYR A 28 2.90 8.66 10.79
C TYR A 28 3.51 9.26 9.54
N LEU A 29 3.80 10.55 9.58
CA LEU A 29 4.51 11.23 8.51
C LEU A 29 5.98 10.82 8.55
N ILE A 30 6.53 10.44 7.40
CA ILE A 30 7.94 10.10 7.32
C ILE A 30 8.65 11.06 6.37
N ASP A 31 9.96 11.21 6.58
CA ASP A 31 10.78 12.15 5.84
C ASP A 31 11.49 11.46 4.68
N SER A 32 10.68 10.90 3.78
CA SER A 32 11.17 10.18 2.58
C SER A 32 10.04 10.16 1.57
N SER A 33 10.40 10.11 0.29
CA SER A 33 9.38 9.92 -0.73
C SER A 33 8.95 8.47 -0.77
N LEU A 34 7.80 8.21 -1.39
CA LEU A 34 7.29 6.86 -1.52
C LEU A 34 8.24 5.99 -2.35
N GLU A 35 8.90 6.59 -3.36
CA GLU A 35 9.88 5.91 -4.18
C GLU A 35 11.10 5.46 -3.38
N VAL A 36 11.58 6.32 -2.50
CA VAL A 36 12.74 6.00 -1.67
C VAL A 36 12.41 4.86 -0.71
N VAL A 37 11.23 4.93 -0.07
CA VAL A 37 10.81 3.89 0.85
C VAL A 37 10.61 2.56 0.13
N GLU A 38 10.00 2.61 -1.06
CA GLU A 38 9.79 1.40 -1.86
C GLU A 38 11.10 0.65 -2.08
N ALA A 39 12.18 1.39 -2.38
CA ALA A 39 13.48 0.80 -2.64
C ALA A 39 14.08 0.12 -1.41
N GLU A 40 13.62 0.50 -0.22
CA GLU A 40 14.13 -0.04 1.05
C GLU A 40 13.32 -1.22 1.58
N LEU A 41 12.15 -1.47 1.00
CA LEU A 41 11.28 -2.55 1.46
C LEU A 41 11.53 -3.83 0.66
N ASP A 42 11.26 -4.97 1.30
CA ASP A 42 11.43 -6.27 0.64
C ASP A 42 10.31 -6.44 -0.40
N PRO A 43 10.63 -6.58 -1.68
CA PRO A 43 9.61 -6.71 -2.73
C PRO A 43 8.80 -8.00 -2.66
N LYS A 44 9.22 -8.98 -1.88
CA LYS A 44 8.39 -10.17 -1.63
C LYS A 44 7.21 -9.83 -0.74
N ASP A 45 7.40 -8.89 0.18
CA ASP A 45 6.40 -8.56 1.19
C ASP A 45 5.60 -7.31 0.87
N PHE A 46 6.14 -6.41 0.05
CA PHE A 46 5.52 -5.12 -0.26
C PHE A 46 5.42 -4.91 -1.76
N PHE A 47 4.30 -4.35 -2.21
CA PHE A 47 4.09 -4.08 -3.62
C PHE A 47 3.54 -2.67 -3.83
N ARG A 48 4.12 -1.94 -4.80
CA ARG A 48 3.64 -0.62 -5.18
C ARG A 48 2.47 -0.77 -6.14
N ILE A 49 1.24 -0.57 -5.66
CA ILE A 49 0.04 -0.80 -6.48
C ILE A 49 -0.36 0.41 -7.32
N SER A 50 0.15 1.59 -6.99
CA SER A 50 -0.15 2.83 -7.71
C SER A 50 0.85 3.89 -7.29
N ARG A 51 0.70 5.08 -7.85
CA ARG A 51 1.53 6.21 -7.42
C ARG A 51 1.32 6.55 -5.96
N LYS A 52 0.13 6.26 -5.43
CA LYS A 52 -0.24 6.67 -4.08
C LYS A 52 0.06 5.63 -3.01
N TYR A 53 0.05 4.34 -3.35
CA TYR A 53 0.06 3.28 -2.33
C TYR A 53 1.13 2.23 -2.52
N ILE A 54 1.73 1.82 -1.38
CA ILE A 54 2.49 0.58 -1.26
C ILE A 54 1.77 -0.24 -0.20
N ILE A 55 1.53 -1.53 -0.46
CA ILE A 55 0.84 -2.39 0.50
C ILE A 55 1.64 -3.66 0.79
N PRO A 56 1.61 -4.14 2.05
CA PRO A 56 2.18 -5.45 2.37
C PRO A 56 1.17 -6.55 2.06
N LEU A 57 1.69 -7.71 1.69
CA LEU A 57 0.86 -8.86 1.34
C LEU A 57 -0.10 -9.22 2.48
N GLN A 58 0.38 -9.16 3.71
CA GLN A 58 -0.41 -9.54 4.88
C GLN A 58 -1.63 -8.64 5.13
N SER A 59 -1.65 -7.44 4.54
CA SER A 59 -2.76 -6.50 4.75
C SER A 59 -3.89 -6.68 3.77
N VAL A 60 -3.69 -7.47 2.71
CA VAL A 60 -4.74 -7.66 1.70
C VAL A 60 -5.84 -8.53 2.28
N LYS A 61 -7.01 -7.94 2.56
CA LYS A 61 -8.16 -8.67 3.10
C LYS A 61 -9.09 -9.15 2.00
N GLU A 62 -9.40 -8.26 1.06
CA GLU A 62 -10.31 -8.57 -0.04
C GLU A 62 -9.84 -7.87 -1.29
N ILE A 63 -10.10 -8.50 -2.44
CA ILE A 63 -9.79 -7.92 -3.74
C ILE A 63 -11.09 -7.94 -4.53
N GLN A 64 -11.50 -6.77 -5.03
CA GLN A 64 -12.73 -6.63 -5.81
C GLN A 64 -12.41 -6.07 -7.19
N LEU A 65 -13.18 -6.47 -8.17
CA LEU A 65 -13.10 -5.85 -9.48
C LEU A 65 -13.56 -4.40 -9.40
N TYR A 66 -12.85 -3.53 -10.10
CA TYR A 66 -13.17 -2.12 -10.13
C TYR A 66 -13.20 -1.64 -11.58
N SER A 67 -13.80 -0.49 -11.83
CA SER A 67 -13.98 0.01 -13.19
C SER A 67 -12.66 0.16 -13.94
N ASN A 68 -12.71 0.07 -15.27
CA ASN A 68 -11.58 0.25 -16.18
C ASN A 68 -10.44 -0.74 -15.91
N SER A 69 -10.78 -2.00 -15.63
CA SER A 69 -9.82 -3.08 -15.44
C SER A 69 -8.88 -2.85 -14.27
N ARG A 70 -9.35 -2.13 -13.26
CA ARG A 70 -8.60 -1.91 -12.01
C ARG A 70 -9.10 -2.87 -10.95
N LEU A 71 -8.39 -2.90 -9.82
CA LEU A 71 -8.81 -3.69 -8.66
C LEU A 71 -8.90 -2.77 -7.45
N LYS A 72 -9.81 -3.09 -6.55
CA LYS A 72 -9.97 -2.38 -5.27
C LYS A 72 -9.57 -3.33 -4.15
N ILE A 73 -8.73 -2.84 -3.25
CA ILE A 73 -8.20 -3.64 -2.15
C ILE A 73 -8.84 -3.18 -0.85
N SER A 74 -9.30 -4.13 -0.04
CA SER A 74 -9.78 -3.83 1.32
C SER A 74 -8.65 -4.09 2.30
N LEU A 75 -8.40 -3.12 3.17
CA LEU A 75 -7.38 -3.17 4.21
C LEU A 75 -8.05 -3.25 5.58
N PRO A 76 -7.33 -3.71 6.62
CA PRO A 76 -7.96 -3.91 7.94
C PRO A 76 -8.56 -2.66 8.56
N THR A 77 -7.82 -1.55 8.59
CA THR A 77 -8.28 -0.34 9.29
C THR A 77 -8.32 0.91 8.43
N TYR A 78 -7.52 0.98 7.37
CA TYR A 78 -7.40 2.18 6.54
C TYR A 78 -8.69 2.38 5.74
N LYS A 79 -9.40 3.49 6.01
CA LYS A 79 -10.68 3.79 5.36
C LYS A 79 -10.75 5.21 4.81
N ALA A 80 -9.64 5.94 4.86
CA ALA A 80 -9.64 7.35 4.45
C ALA A 80 -9.91 7.53 2.96
N ASP A 81 -9.54 6.57 2.13
CA ASP A 81 -9.73 6.64 0.69
C ASP A 81 -9.80 5.23 0.13
N GLU A 82 -10.27 5.11 -1.11
CA GLU A 82 -10.28 3.83 -1.81
C GLU A 82 -8.86 3.44 -2.19
N VAL A 83 -8.51 2.18 -1.97
CA VAL A 83 -7.18 1.66 -2.28
C VAL A 83 -7.27 0.90 -3.58
N ILE A 84 -6.79 1.51 -4.65
CA ILE A 84 -7.00 1.02 -6.01
C ILE A 84 -5.66 0.59 -6.62
N VAL A 85 -5.62 -0.61 -7.19
CA VAL A 85 -4.49 -1.06 -8.00
C VAL A 85 -4.64 -0.46 -9.38
N ALA A 86 -3.66 0.35 -9.80
CA ALA A 86 -3.69 0.99 -11.11
C ALA A 86 -3.73 -0.08 -12.21
N ARG A 87 -4.46 0.20 -13.31
CA ARG A 87 -4.67 -0.77 -14.38
C ARG A 87 -3.36 -1.37 -14.87
N GLU A 88 -2.34 -0.55 -15.06
CA GLU A 88 -1.05 -1.01 -15.58
C GLU A 88 -0.26 -1.85 -14.57
N ARG A 89 -0.70 -1.88 -13.32
CA ARG A 89 -0.04 -2.68 -12.28
C ARG A 89 -0.77 -3.98 -11.97
N VAL A 90 -1.95 -4.18 -12.53
CA VAL A 90 -2.81 -5.32 -12.16
C VAL A 90 -2.15 -6.67 -12.47
N SER A 91 -1.54 -6.79 -13.66
CA SER A 91 -0.90 -8.04 -14.04
C SER A 91 0.24 -8.42 -13.10
N ASP A 92 1.10 -7.47 -12.80
CA ASP A 92 2.22 -7.71 -11.88
C ASP A 92 1.73 -7.96 -10.46
N PHE A 93 0.66 -7.27 -10.06
CA PHE A 93 0.06 -7.47 -8.75
C PHE A 93 -0.44 -8.92 -8.59
N LYS A 94 -1.11 -9.44 -9.61
CA LYS A 94 -1.61 -10.82 -9.57
C LYS A 94 -0.46 -11.82 -9.47
N GLU A 95 0.63 -11.59 -10.19
CA GLU A 95 1.81 -12.44 -10.09
C GLU A 95 2.42 -12.38 -8.69
N TRP A 96 2.46 -11.18 -8.12
CA TRP A 96 3.01 -10.99 -6.78
C TRP A 96 2.19 -11.72 -5.71
N LEU A 97 0.87 -11.78 -5.89
CA LEU A 97 0.00 -12.52 -4.97
C LEU A 97 0.26 -14.03 -5.01
N GLY A 98 0.74 -14.54 -6.12
CA GLY A 98 0.99 -15.98 -6.32
C GLY A 98 -0.22 -16.69 -6.96
#